data_e576ca1077cdbdda5ce4ad3caca62d74
#
_entry.id   e576ca1077cdbdda5ce4ad3caca62d74
#
_cell.length_a   1.000
_cell.length_b   1.000
_cell.length_c   1.000
_cell.angle_alpha   90.00
_cell.angle_beta   90.00
_cell.angle_gamma   90.00
#
_symmetry.space_group_name_H-M   'P 1'
#
loop_
_entity.id
_entity.type
_entity.pdbx_description
1 polymer ?
#
loop_
_entity_poly.entity_id
_entity_poly.type
_entity_poly.pdbx_seq_one_letter_code
_entity_poly.pdbx_strand_id
1 'polypeptide(L)'
;MPRRLTPELMDAPDVAKDELANALAYLRWVNRRLGGSSALIAFLQRASVNWPDPNGPYARSITLLDVGTGSGDIPLAAVAWARSKGFDLRVTGVDNHHATVALAKAHVAHEPNVTIVLADALDLRSTFSMASFDYVHSALFLHHLSDLKALTVLASMDAIARAGIIWSDLVRSKLHRAAVSIACIGQSRIVQHDARVSFEAGFTKAEVLDMASRCDISYADYRQPILWYRFTLAGEKPKAWPKRSS
;
A
#
# COMPACT_ATOMS: atom_id res chain seq x y z
N MET A 1 -10.09 -1.74 22.17
CA MET A 1 -11.27 -2.04 21.32
C MET A 1 -10.92 -3.27 20.50
N PRO A 2 -11.71 -4.36 20.52
CA PRO A 2 -11.43 -5.52 19.67
C PRO A 2 -11.53 -5.13 18.20
N ARG A 3 -10.76 -5.79 17.33
CA ARG A 3 -10.80 -5.62 15.89
C ARG A 3 -12.13 -6.17 15.36
N ARG A 4 -12.79 -5.40 14.49
CA ARG A 4 -14.04 -5.81 13.86
C ARG A 4 -13.89 -5.70 12.35
N LEU A 5 -14.21 -6.80 11.67
CA LEU A 5 -14.21 -6.88 10.21
C LEU A 5 -15.66 -6.78 9.73
N THR A 6 -16.06 -5.59 9.35
CA THR A 6 -17.32 -5.35 8.65
C THR A 6 -16.98 -5.06 7.20
N PRO A 7 -17.60 -5.74 6.21
CA PRO A 7 -17.33 -5.47 4.80
C PRO A 7 -17.55 -4.00 4.44
N GLU A 8 -16.68 -3.45 3.63
CA GLU A 8 -16.86 -2.13 3.04
C GLU A 8 -17.88 -2.21 1.89
N LEU A 9 -18.68 -1.18 1.73
CA LEU A 9 -19.71 -1.15 0.68
C LEU A 9 -19.09 -1.01 -0.71
N MET A 10 -17.95 -0.37 -0.81
CA MET A 10 -17.23 -0.23 -2.08
C MET A 10 -16.66 -1.56 -2.60
N ASP A 11 -16.47 -2.56 -1.73
CA ASP A 11 -15.96 -3.89 -2.10
C ASP A 11 -17.08 -4.85 -2.53
N ALA A 12 -18.34 -4.41 -2.47
CA ALA A 12 -19.46 -5.24 -2.88
C ALA A 12 -19.37 -5.54 -4.39
N PRO A 13 -19.56 -6.80 -4.83
CA PRO A 13 -19.43 -7.18 -6.23
C PRO A 13 -20.45 -6.50 -7.16
N ASP A 14 -21.56 -6.02 -6.60
CA ASP A 14 -22.67 -5.36 -7.28
C ASP A 14 -22.72 -3.83 -7.06
N VAL A 15 -21.64 -3.25 -6.48
CA VAL A 15 -21.58 -1.79 -6.30
C VAL A 15 -21.74 -1.07 -7.64
N ALA A 16 -22.57 -0.01 -7.65
CA ALA A 16 -22.78 0.78 -8.86
C ALA A 16 -21.46 1.46 -9.30
N LYS A 17 -21.18 1.43 -10.61
CA LYS A 17 -19.88 1.91 -11.15
C LYS A 17 -19.59 3.37 -10.84
N ASP A 18 -20.61 4.21 -10.84
CA ASP A 18 -20.51 5.63 -10.50
C ASP A 18 -20.26 5.85 -9.00
N GLU A 19 -20.91 5.06 -8.14
CA GLU A 19 -20.66 5.09 -6.70
C GLU A 19 -19.23 4.62 -6.36
N LEU A 20 -18.76 3.55 -6.97
CA LEU A 20 -17.37 3.07 -6.86
C LEU A 20 -16.38 4.13 -7.36
N ALA A 21 -16.64 4.73 -8.52
CA ALA A 21 -15.79 5.78 -9.09
C ALA A 21 -15.70 6.99 -8.16
N ASN A 22 -16.82 7.40 -7.54
CA ASN A 22 -16.88 8.49 -6.57
C ASN A 22 -16.11 8.15 -5.27
N ALA A 23 -16.27 6.93 -4.76
CA ALA A 23 -15.55 6.45 -3.57
C ALA A 23 -14.03 6.44 -3.82
N LEU A 24 -13.59 5.89 -4.97
CA LEU A 24 -12.17 5.91 -5.37
C LEU A 24 -11.65 7.34 -5.60
N ALA A 25 -12.46 8.26 -6.14
CA ALA A 25 -12.09 9.67 -6.29
C ALA A 25 -11.89 10.34 -4.92
N TYR A 26 -12.76 10.04 -3.96
CA TYR A 26 -12.60 10.52 -2.59
C TYR A 26 -11.34 9.97 -1.94
N LEU A 27 -11.04 8.66 -2.08
CA LEU A 27 -9.81 8.05 -1.57
C LEU A 27 -8.56 8.68 -2.19
N ARG A 28 -8.55 8.96 -3.51
CA ARG A 28 -7.46 9.71 -4.17
C ARG A 28 -7.27 11.10 -3.54
N TRP A 29 -8.36 11.81 -3.26
CA TRP A 29 -8.29 13.10 -2.59
C TRP A 29 -7.70 12.98 -1.18
N VAL A 30 -8.16 11.99 -0.39
CA VAL A 30 -7.60 11.68 0.94
C VAL A 30 -6.11 11.36 0.85
N ASN A 31 -5.71 10.48 -0.06
CA ASN A 31 -4.31 10.10 -0.24
C ASN A 31 -3.42 11.29 -0.61
N ARG A 32 -3.92 12.18 -1.46
CA ARG A 32 -3.19 13.38 -1.87
C ARG A 32 -3.06 14.41 -0.75
N ARG A 33 -4.13 14.64 0.03
CA ARG A 33 -4.19 15.71 1.04
C ARG A 33 -3.77 15.27 2.43
N LEU A 34 -3.98 14.00 2.76
CA LEU A 34 -3.72 13.44 4.08
C LEU A 34 -2.59 12.40 4.05
N GLY A 35 -1.66 12.53 3.11
CA GLY A 35 -0.38 11.82 3.12
C GLY A 35 -0.44 10.33 2.79
N GLY A 36 -1.40 9.87 1.96
CA GLY A 36 -1.50 8.46 1.58
C GLY A 36 -0.25 7.90 0.90
N SER A 37 0.36 8.67 0.00
CA SER A 37 1.61 8.30 -0.67
C SER A 37 2.87 8.69 0.12
N SER A 38 2.76 9.55 1.14
CA SER A 38 3.92 10.12 1.83
C SER A 38 4.77 9.08 2.55
N ALA A 39 4.15 8.04 3.11
CA ALA A 39 4.86 6.96 3.79
C ALA A 39 5.75 6.18 2.82
N LEU A 40 5.21 5.81 1.66
CA LEU A 40 5.96 5.14 0.58
C LEU A 40 7.08 6.06 0.07
N ILE A 41 6.77 7.30 -0.29
CA ILE A 41 7.76 8.26 -0.82
C ILE A 41 8.89 8.50 0.19
N ALA A 42 8.57 8.70 1.48
CA ALA A 42 9.58 8.88 2.51
C ALA A 42 10.46 7.62 2.70
N PHE A 43 9.90 6.43 2.53
CA PHE A 43 10.69 5.20 2.53
C PHE A 43 11.61 5.14 1.29
N LEU A 44 11.06 5.31 0.08
CA LEU A 44 11.82 5.27 -1.17
C LEU A 44 12.94 6.32 -1.18
N GLN A 45 12.69 7.51 -0.63
CA GLN A 45 13.71 8.56 -0.50
C GLN A 45 14.89 8.12 0.38
N ARG A 46 14.65 7.40 1.47
CA ARG A 46 15.73 6.85 2.30
C ARG A 46 16.44 5.69 1.61
N ALA A 47 15.67 4.78 1.02
CA ALA A 47 16.20 3.60 0.34
C ALA A 47 17.02 3.97 -0.91
N SER A 48 16.63 5.03 -1.62
CA SER A 48 17.30 5.45 -2.87
C SER A 48 18.76 5.84 -2.70
N VAL A 49 19.21 6.13 -1.49
CA VAL A 49 20.64 6.37 -1.18
C VAL A 49 21.48 5.14 -1.52
N ASN A 50 20.90 3.94 -1.39
CA ASN A 50 21.56 2.67 -1.66
C ASN A 50 21.32 2.16 -3.11
N TRP A 51 20.44 2.80 -3.88
CA TRP A 51 20.13 2.34 -5.23
C TRP A 51 21.31 2.54 -6.19
N PRO A 52 21.41 1.75 -7.26
CA PRO A 52 22.39 2.00 -8.30
C PRO A 52 22.29 3.44 -8.82
N ASP A 53 23.43 4.02 -9.18
CA ASP A 53 23.45 5.33 -9.85
C ASP A 53 22.66 5.21 -11.16
N PRO A 54 21.63 6.03 -11.39
CA PRO A 54 20.81 5.97 -12.61
C PRO A 54 21.60 6.27 -13.88
N ASN A 55 22.75 6.94 -13.76
CA ASN A 55 23.65 7.25 -14.88
C ASN A 55 24.92 6.37 -14.88
N GLY A 56 25.02 5.44 -13.95
CA GLY A 56 26.19 4.57 -13.80
C GLY A 56 26.11 3.30 -14.66
N PRO A 57 27.22 2.54 -14.72
CA PRO A 57 27.30 1.32 -15.54
C PRO A 57 26.38 0.18 -15.06
N TYR A 58 25.84 0.28 -13.84
CA TYR A 58 24.89 -0.68 -13.25
C TYR A 58 23.47 -0.09 -13.14
N ALA A 59 23.18 0.97 -13.92
CA ALA A 59 21.85 1.57 -13.97
C ALA A 59 20.80 0.52 -14.35
N ARG A 60 19.71 0.48 -13.61
CA ARG A 60 18.56 -0.38 -13.89
C ARG A 60 17.29 0.21 -13.31
N SER A 61 16.17 -0.24 -13.84
CA SER A 61 14.86 0.05 -13.25
C SER A 61 14.76 -0.52 -11.84
N ILE A 62 14.14 0.25 -10.94
CA ILE A 62 13.69 -0.22 -9.63
C ILE A 62 12.26 -0.72 -9.80
N THR A 63 11.93 -1.85 -9.21
CA THR A 63 10.61 -2.48 -9.36
C THR A 63 9.85 -2.48 -8.03
N LEU A 64 8.57 -2.10 -8.09
CA LEU A 64 7.67 -2.07 -6.95
C LEU A 64 6.38 -2.83 -7.28
N LEU A 65 5.96 -3.74 -6.40
CA LEU A 65 4.63 -4.31 -6.39
C LEU A 65 3.76 -3.56 -5.37
N ASP A 66 2.59 -3.09 -5.79
CA ASP A 66 1.62 -2.41 -4.92
C ASP A 66 0.38 -3.30 -4.74
N VAL A 67 0.19 -3.84 -3.53
CA VAL A 67 -0.84 -4.83 -3.20
C VAL A 67 -2.07 -4.14 -2.63
N GLY A 68 -3.24 -4.39 -3.24
CA GLY A 68 -4.47 -3.65 -2.94
C GLY A 68 -4.38 -2.23 -3.49
N THR A 69 -4.02 -2.11 -4.78
CA THR A 69 -3.64 -0.82 -5.39
C THR A 69 -4.79 0.17 -5.55
N GLY A 70 -6.04 -0.31 -5.46
CA GLY A 70 -7.22 0.53 -5.64
C GLY A 70 -7.19 1.29 -6.97
N SER A 71 -7.22 2.61 -6.92
CA SER A 71 -7.23 3.46 -8.13
C SER A 71 -5.86 3.69 -8.79
N GLY A 72 -4.76 3.15 -8.25
CA GLY A 72 -3.41 3.32 -8.79
C GLY A 72 -2.79 4.71 -8.56
N ASP A 73 -3.36 5.52 -7.69
CA ASP A 73 -2.88 6.88 -7.40
C ASP A 73 -1.56 6.89 -6.61
N ILE A 74 -1.34 5.92 -5.72
CA ILE A 74 -0.07 5.76 -4.99
C ILE A 74 1.06 5.34 -5.95
N PRO A 75 0.90 4.32 -6.83
CA PRO A 75 1.80 4.05 -7.94
C PRO A 75 2.19 5.27 -8.77
N LEU A 76 1.20 6.06 -9.22
CA LEU A 76 1.46 7.28 -9.99
C LEU A 76 2.33 8.29 -9.22
N ALA A 77 2.03 8.50 -7.94
CA ALA A 77 2.81 9.39 -7.09
C ALA A 77 4.26 8.90 -6.88
N ALA A 78 4.44 7.58 -6.73
CA ALA A 78 5.76 6.97 -6.58
C ALA A 78 6.62 7.11 -7.84
N VAL A 79 6.04 6.84 -9.02
CA VAL A 79 6.73 7.00 -10.32
C VAL A 79 7.08 8.47 -10.57
N ALA A 80 6.14 9.40 -10.32
CA ALA A 80 6.39 10.83 -10.48
C ALA A 80 7.54 11.32 -9.57
N TRP A 81 7.55 10.86 -8.32
CA TRP A 81 8.64 11.15 -7.38
C TRP A 81 9.98 10.59 -7.90
N ALA A 82 10.03 9.30 -8.29
CA ALA A 82 11.26 8.66 -8.75
C ALA A 82 11.84 9.39 -9.98
N ARG A 83 10.98 9.73 -10.96
CA ARG A 83 11.36 10.51 -12.14
C ARG A 83 11.93 11.87 -11.77
N SER A 84 11.38 12.56 -10.78
CA SER A 84 11.90 13.85 -10.29
C SER A 84 13.31 13.74 -9.66
N LYS A 85 13.72 12.51 -9.30
CA LYS A 85 15.03 12.17 -8.74
C LYS A 85 15.97 11.48 -9.74
N GLY A 86 15.54 11.36 -11.00
CA GLY A 86 16.32 10.73 -12.07
C GLY A 86 16.28 9.20 -12.08
N PHE A 87 15.45 8.56 -11.23
CA PHE A 87 15.32 7.10 -11.18
C PHE A 87 14.22 6.59 -12.12
N ASP A 88 14.45 5.42 -12.73
CA ASP A 88 13.42 4.63 -13.42
C ASP A 88 12.77 3.68 -12.41
N LEU A 89 11.57 4.03 -11.94
CA LEU A 89 10.74 3.19 -11.08
C LEU A 89 9.60 2.62 -11.92
N ARG A 90 9.44 1.29 -11.88
CA ARG A 90 8.33 0.58 -12.51
C ARG A 90 7.45 -0.04 -11.45
N VAL A 91 6.16 0.23 -11.52
CA VAL A 91 5.20 -0.23 -10.52
C VAL A 91 4.18 -1.16 -11.15
N THR A 92 3.99 -2.34 -10.56
CA THR A 92 2.86 -3.22 -10.83
C THR A 92 1.88 -3.10 -9.66
N GLY A 93 0.68 -2.62 -9.92
CA GLY A 93 -0.41 -2.60 -8.95
C GLY A 93 -1.30 -3.83 -9.12
N VAL A 94 -1.70 -4.47 -8.02
CA VAL A 94 -2.64 -5.58 -8.03
C VAL A 94 -3.87 -5.28 -7.20
N ASP A 95 -5.03 -5.68 -7.72
CA ASP A 95 -6.32 -5.62 -7.03
C ASP A 95 -7.19 -6.79 -7.53
N ASN A 96 -8.09 -7.32 -6.70
CA ASN A 96 -8.95 -8.44 -7.10
C ASN A 96 -10.37 -8.00 -7.52
N HIS A 97 -10.72 -6.74 -7.35
CA HIS A 97 -12.04 -6.24 -7.73
C HIS A 97 -12.06 -5.78 -9.20
N HIS A 98 -12.77 -6.50 -10.06
CA HIS A 98 -12.78 -6.27 -11.51
C HIS A 98 -13.07 -4.82 -11.93
N ALA A 99 -14.08 -4.19 -11.30
CA ALA A 99 -14.45 -2.82 -11.64
C ALA A 99 -13.39 -1.81 -11.18
N THR A 100 -12.78 -2.02 -10.02
CA THR A 100 -11.65 -1.21 -9.51
C THR A 100 -10.46 -1.31 -10.46
N VAL A 101 -10.09 -2.52 -10.89
CA VAL A 101 -8.99 -2.74 -11.85
C VAL A 101 -9.27 -2.03 -13.19
N ALA A 102 -10.51 -2.07 -13.70
CA ALA A 102 -10.87 -1.37 -14.94
C ALA A 102 -10.71 0.15 -14.80
N LEU A 103 -11.19 0.73 -13.69
CA LEU A 103 -11.05 2.15 -13.36
C LEU A 103 -9.59 2.55 -13.15
N ALA A 104 -8.81 1.71 -12.44
CA ALA A 104 -7.39 1.95 -12.22
C ALA A 104 -6.60 1.95 -13.54
N LYS A 105 -6.83 0.96 -14.44
CA LYS A 105 -6.20 0.92 -15.76
C LYS A 105 -6.48 2.18 -16.57
N ALA A 106 -7.72 2.67 -16.56
CA ALA A 106 -8.08 3.92 -17.23
C ALA A 106 -7.37 5.13 -16.58
N HIS A 107 -7.28 5.15 -15.25
CA HIS A 107 -6.64 6.24 -14.51
C HIS A 107 -5.14 6.34 -14.77
N VAL A 108 -4.43 5.21 -14.87
CA VAL A 108 -2.97 5.17 -15.05
C VAL A 108 -2.55 5.08 -16.53
N ALA A 109 -3.47 5.06 -17.48
CA ALA A 109 -3.20 4.79 -18.92
C ALA A 109 -2.15 5.73 -19.56
N HIS A 110 -1.96 6.92 -18.99
CA HIS A 110 -0.98 7.91 -19.47
C HIS A 110 0.45 7.69 -18.92
N GLU A 111 0.63 6.74 -17.98
CA GLU A 111 1.92 6.49 -17.32
C GLU A 111 2.45 5.10 -17.67
N PRO A 112 3.43 4.98 -18.60
CA PRO A 112 3.92 3.69 -19.08
C PRO A 112 4.64 2.87 -18.00
N ASN A 113 5.11 3.50 -16.93
CA ASN A 113 5.80 2.83 -15.84
C ASN A 113 4.84 2.25 -14.78
N VAL A 114 3.52 2.36 -14.98
CA VAL A 114 2.52 1.77 -14.07
C VAL A 114 1.69 0.74 -14.82
N THR A 115 1.66 -0.48 -14.35
CA THR A 115 0.83 -1.57 -14.88
C THR A 115 -0.14 -2.04 -13.79
N ILE A 116 -1.42 -2.22 -14.13
CA ILE A 116 -2.43 -2.75 -13.21
C ILE A 116 -2.83 -4.16 -13.64
N VAL A 117 -2.80 -5.10 -12.69
CA VAL A 117 -3.09 -6.52 -12.87
C VAL A 117 -4.25 -6.93 -11.97
N LEU A 118 -5.18 -7.72 -12.51
CA LEU A 118 -6.22 -8.38 -11.72
C LEU A 118 -5.59 -9.62 -11.06
N ALA A 119 -5.43 -9.59 -9.74
CA ALA A 119 -4.89 -10.72 -8.98
C ALA A 119 -5.39 -10.70 -7.52
N ASP A 120 -5.51 -11.89 -6.92
CA ASP A 120 -5.85 -12.02 -5.51
C ASP A 120 -4.57 -11.90 -4.65
N ALA A 121 -4.62 -11.02 -3.66
CA ALA A 121 -3.53 -10.84 -2.70
C ALA A 121 -3.23 -12.11 -1.89
N LEU A 122 -4.19 -13.01 -1.74
CA LEU A 122 -4.00 -14.29 -1.07
C LEU A 122 -3.22 -15.30 -1.91
N ASP A 123 -3.12 -15.08 -3.23
CA ASP A 123 -2.46 -15.97 -4.19
C ASP A 123 -1.31 -15.30 -4.95
N LEU A 124 -0.68 -14.29 -4.35
CA LEU A 124 0.43 -13.55 -4.96
C LEU A 124 1.60 -14.44 -5.37
N ARG A 125 1.87 -15.49 -4.59
CA ARG A 125 3.02 -16.39 -4.85
C ARG A 125 2.81 -17.35 -6.02
N SER A 126 1.59 -17.54 -6.50
CA SER A 126 1.32 -18.23 -7.77
C SER A 126 1.45 -17.28 -8.97
N THR A 127 1.22 -15.97 -8.74
CA THR A 127 1.27 -14.94 -9.78
C THR A 127 2.68 -14.39 -9.99
N PHE A 128 3.46 -14.26 -8.90
CA PHE A 128 4.80 -13.65 -8.91
C PHE A 128 5.83 -14.55 -8.26
N SER A 129 7.00 -14.65 -8.88
CA SER A 129 8.12 -15.41 -8.34
C SER A 129 8.70 -14.76 -7.08
N MET A 130 9.41 -15.57 -6.27
CA MET A 130 10.16 -15.06 -5.12
C MET A 130 11.22 -14.05 -5.56
N ALA A 131 11.41 -12.98 -4.77
CA ALA A 131 12.39 -11.92 -5.01
C ALA A 131 12.29 -11.26 -6.40
N SER A 132 11.09 -11.25 -7.01
CA SER A 132 10.87 -10.71 -8.37
C SER A 132 10.69 -9.18 -8.41
N PHE A 133 10.39 -8.56 -7.27
CA PHE A 133 10.33 -7.11 -7.13
C PHE A 133 11.37 -6.62 -6.12
N ASP A 134 11.90 -5.43 -6.34
CA ASP A 134 12.80 -4.82 -5.35
C ASP A 134 12.06 -4.53 -4.07
N TYR A 135 10.89 -3.92 -4.18
CA TYR A 135 10.04 -3.63 -3.04
C TYR A 135 8.61 -4.13 -3.24
N VAL A 136 7.96 -4.47 -2.14
CA VAL A 136 6.52 -4.74 -2.12
C VAL A 136 5.86 -3.79 -1.12
N HIS A 137 4.84 -3.09 -1.59
CA HIS A 137 4.08 -2.11 -0.82
C HIS A 137 2.62 -2.55 -0.67
N SER A 138 2.01 -2.16 0.42
CA SER A 138 0.56 -2.19 0.60
C SER A 138 0.13 -1.03 1.48
N ALA A 139 -0.92 -0.33 1.09
CA ALA A 139 -1.50 0.76 1.87
C ALA A 139 -3.01 0.64 1.96
N LEU A 140 -3.54 0.79 3.20
CA LEU A 140 -4.98 0.76 3.46
C LEU A 140 -5.69 -0.47 2.87
N PHE A 141 -5.07 -1.63 3.00
CA PHE A 141 -5.63 -2.86 2.43
C PHE A 141 -5.69 -4.02 3.43
N LEU A 142 -4.62 -4.28 4.21
CA LEU A 142 -4.58 -5.46 5.06
C LEU A 142 -5.66 -5.44 6.16
N HIS A 143 -6.19 -4.27 6.49
CA HIS A 143 -7.28 -4.15 7.45
C HIS A 143 -8.61 -4.76 6.97
N HIS A 144 -8.82 -4.98 5.65
CA HIS A 144 -9.96 -5.72 5.12
C HIS A 144 -9.90 -7.23 5.40
N LEU A 145 -8.70 -7.75 5.75
CA LEU A 145 -8.44 -9.18 5.87
C LEU A 145 -8.54 -9.66 7.33
N SER A 146 -8.93 -10.92 7.53
CA SER A 146 -8.76 -11.56 8.84
C SER A 146 -7.28 -11.65 9.19
N ASP A 147 -6.96 -11.82 10.49
CA ASP A 147 -5.57 -11.87 10.95
C ASP A 147 -4.76 -12.96 10.24
N LEU A 148 -5.35 -14.13 10.01
CA LEU A 148 -4.69 -15.22 9.27
C LEU A 148 -4.43 -14.84 7.81
N LYS A 149 -5.42 -14.24 7.14
CA LYS A 149 -5.27 -13.79 5.76
C LYS A 149 -4.25 -12.64 5.64
N ALA A 150 -4.26 -11.70 6.58
CA ALA A 150 -3.27 -10.61 6.63
C ALA A 150 -1.84 -11.16 6.81
N LEU A 151 -1.64 -12.17 7.67
CA LEU A 151 -0.36 -12.87 7.80
C LEU A 151 0.07 -13.55 6.50
N THR A 152 -0.85 -14.23 5.81
CA THR A 152 -0.56 -14.87 4.51
C THR A 152 -0.09 -13.86 3.48
N VAL A 153 -0.77 -12.70 3.39
CA VAL A 153 -0.38 -11.62 2.47
C VAL A 153 0.96 -11.03 2.88
N LEU A 154 1.17 -10.73 4.16
CA LEU A 154 2.42 -10.14 4.65
C LEU A 154 3.62 -11.06 4.39
N ALA A 155 3.49 -12.37 4.64
CA ALA A 155 4.51 -13.36 4.32
C ALA A 155 4.78 -13.48 2.81
N SER A 156 3.72 -13.34 1.98
CA SER A 156 3.86 -13.33 0.52
C SER A 156 4.56 -12.06 0.02
N MET A 157 4.22 -10.89 0.60
CA MET A 157 4.91 -9.63 0.31
C MET A 157 6.41 -9.75 0.60
N ASP A 158 6.78 -10.29 1.77
CA ASP A 158 8.18 -10.50 2.11
C ASP A 158 8.88 -11.45 1.14
N ALA A 159 8.27 -12.59 0.81
CA ALA A 159 8.87 -13.58 -0.09
C ALA A 159 9.10 -13.03 -1.50
N ILE A 160 8.21 -12.17 -2.01
CA ILE A 160 8.27 -11.58 -3.35
C ILE A 160 9.24 -10.39 -3.39
N ALA A 161 9.42 -9.70 -2.26
CA ALA A 161 10.34 -8.58 -2.15
C ALA A 161 11.80 -9.05 -2.10
N ARG A 162 12.64 -8.52 -3.01
CA ARG A 162 14.09 -8.74 -2.98
C ARG A 162 14.78 -7.84 -1.96
N ALA A 163 14.37 -6.57 -1.89
CA ALA A 163 15.06 -5.57 -1.08
C ALA A 163 14.30 -5.13 0.16
N GLY A 164 12.98 -5.15 0.16
CA GLY A 164 12.24 -4.77 1.35
C GLY A 164 10.74 -4.62 1.15
N ILE A 165 10.03 -4.40 2.26
CA ILE A 165 8.58 -4.20 2.26
C ILE A 165 8.20 -2.87 2.89
N ILE A 166 7.00 -2.40 2.52
CA ILE A 166 6.35 -1.23 3.10
C ILE A 166 4.87 -1.56 3.31
N TRP A 167 4.44 -1.63 4.55
CA TRP A 167 3.04 -1.77 4.92
C TRP A 167 2.60 -0.52 5.69
N SER A 168 1.63 0.22 5.14
CA SER A 168 1.04 1.40 5.76
C SER A 168 -0.46 1.22 5.91
N ASP A 169 -0.98 1.32 7.14
CA ASP A 169 -2.39 1.06 7.39
C ASP A 169 -2.94 1.88 8.57
N LEU A 170 -4.22 1.70 8.87
CA LEU A 170 -4.94 2.45 9.89
C LEU A 170 -4.60 1.99 11.30
N VAL A 171 -4.42 2.97 12.19
CA VAL A 171 -4.31 2.74 13.63
C VAL A 171 -5.70 2.65 14.22
N ARG A 172 -6.04 1.49 14.82
CA ARG A 172 -7.32 1.30 15.50
C ARG A 172 -7.41 2.14 16.77
N SER A 173 -8.26 3.18 16.73
CA SER A 173 -8.44 4.12 17.85
C SER A 173 -9.88 4.64 17.88
N LYS A 174 -10.47 4.73 19.07
CA LYS A 174 -11.78 5.35 19.27
C LYS A 174 -11.78 6.81 18.85
N LEU A 175 -10.70 7.52 19.13
CA LEU A 175 -10.53 8.94 18.77
C LEU A 175 -10.52 9.12 17.25
N HIS A 176 -9.71 8.34 16.53
CA HIS A 176 -9.63 8.45 15.07
C HIS A 176 -10.97 8.07 14.41
N ARG A 177 -11.67 7.05 14.91
CA ARG A 177 -13.00 6.69 14.44
C ARG A 177 -14.01 7.83 14.62
N ALA A 178 -14.02 8.50 15.77
CA ALA A 178 -14.89 9.64 16.01
C ALA A 178 -14.53 10.82 15.07
N ALA A 179 -13.25 11.13 14.94
CA ALA A 179 -12.77 12.21 14.08
C ALA A 179 -13.15 11.98 12.60
N VAL A 180 -12.96 10.74 12.07
CA VAL A 180 -13.33 10.44 10.68
C VAL A 180 -14.83 10.48 10.47
N SER A 181 -15.63 10.03 11.44
CA SER A 181 -17.10 10.11 11.35
C SER A 181 -17.58 11.56 11.20
N ILE A 182 -16.91 12.51 11.87
CA ILE A 182 -17.19 13.93 11.74
C ILE A 182 -16.69 14.46 10.37
N ALA A 183 -15.46 14.09 9.98
CA ALA A 183 -14.84 14.56 8.73
C ALA A 183 -15.59 14.08 7.47
N CYS A 184 -16.30 12.96 7.55
CA CYS A 184 -17.08 12.40 6.43
C CYS A 184 -18.54 12.91 6.39
N ILE A 185 -18.95 13.82 7.27
CA ILE A 185 -20.29 14.42 7.22
C ILE A 185 -20.47 15.13 5.85
N GLY A 186 -21.58 14.81 5.18
CA GLY A 186 -21.87 15.35 3.83
C GLY A 186 -21.26 14.54 2.67
N GLN A 187 -20.44 13.53 2.93
CA GLN A 187 -19.98 12.59 1.91
C GLN A 187 -21.07 11.55 1.57
N SER A 188 -20.87 10.76 0.51
CA SER A 188 -21.78 9.69 0.12
C SER A 188 -21.94 8.65 1.25
N ARG A 189 -23.02 7.87 1.21
CA ARG A 189 -23.29 6.80 2.19
C ARG A 189 -22.15 5.78 2.23
N ILE A 190 -21.58 5.42 1.09
CA ILE A 190 -20.45 4.51 0.97
C ILE A 190 -19.26 5.08 1.74
N VAL A 191 -18.82 6.30 1.44
CA VAL A 191 -17.68 6.94 2.09
C VAL A 191 -17.86 7.03 3.62
N GLN A 192 -19.05 7.41 4.10
CA GLN A 192 -19.32 7.51 5.54
C GLN A 192 -19.28 6.14 6.23
N HIS A 193 -19.86 5.11 5.62
CA HIS A 193 -19.85 3.75 6.14
C HIS A 193 -18.43 3.19 6.16
N ASP A 194 -17.76 3.21 5.01
CA ASP A 194 -16.47 2.56 4.80
C ASP A 194 -15.38 3.21 5.66
N ALA A 195 -15.33 4.54 5.71
CA ALA A 195 -14.39 5.24 6.59
C ALA A 195 -14.51 4.82 8.06
N ARG A 196 -15.72 4.60 8.56
CA ARG A 196 -15.94 4.16 9.95
C ARG A 196 -15.51 2.72 10.18
N VAL A 197 -15.92 1.80 9.30
CA VAL A 197 -15.62 0.36 9.48
C VAL A 197 -14.14 0.07 9.28
N SER A 198 -13.45 0.78 8.39
CA SER A 198 -12.00 0.68 8.19
C SER A 198 -11.23 1.01 9.48
N PHE A 199 -11.62 2.05 10.23
CA PHE A 199 -10.98 2.35 11.52
C PHE A 199 -11.28 1.31 12.60
N GLU A 200 -12.42 0.61 12.55
CA GLU A 200 -12.72 -0.50 13.44
C GLU A 200 -11.88 -1.75 13.09
N ALA A 201 -11.56 -1.90 11.81
CA ALA A 201 -10.75 -2.98 11.26
C ALA A 201 -9.24 -2.73 11.33
N GLY A 202 -8.79 -1.49 11.58
CA GLY A 202 -7.38 -1.13 11.68
C GLY A 202 -6.62 -1.91 12.76
N PHE A 203 -5.32 -1.70 12.85
CA PHE A 203 -4.41 -2.45 13.74
C PHE A 203 -3.93 -1.62 14.93
N THR A 204 -3.55 -2.30 16.00
CA THR A 204 -2.72 -1.73 17.08
C THR A 204 -1.25 -2.00 16.80
N LYS A 205 -0.35 -1.21 17.43
CA LYS A 205 1.09 -1.44 17.33
C LYS A 205 1.49 -2.86 17.73
N ALA A 206 0.88 -3.40 18.80
CA ALA A 206 1.18 -4.75 19.28
C ALA A 206 0.84 -5.82 18.24
N GLU A 207 -0.33 -5.71 17.58
CA GLU A 207 -0.75 -6.64 16.52
C GLU A 207 0.17 -6.56 15.30
N VAL A 208 0.58 -5.36 14.88
CA VAL A 208 1.52 -5.18 13.75
C VAL A 208 2.86 -5.82 14.03
N LEU A 209 3.41 -5.62 15.24
CA LEU A 209 4.70 -6.20 15.64
C LEU A 209 4.62 -7.72 15.82
N ASP A 210 3.51 -8.25 16.34
CA ASP A 210 3.26 -9.69 16.41
C ASP A 210 3.22 -10.32 15.00
N MET A 211 2.47 -9.71 14.06
CA MET A 211 2.41 -10.18 12.68
C MET A 211 3.78 -10.15 12.00
N ALA A 212 4.56 -9.07 12.18
CA ALA A 212 5.92 -8.97 11.65
C ALA A 212 6.83 -10.07 12.20
N SER A 213 6.78 -10.32 13.52
CA SER A 213 7.55 -11.38 14.17
C SER A 213 7.17 -12.78 13.64
N ARG A 214 5.88 -13.05 13.46
CA ARG A 214 5.38 -14.35 12.94
C ARG A 214 5.75 -14.59 11.48
N CYS A 215 6.04 -13.51 10.73
CA CYS A 215 6.53 -13.58 9.35
C CYS A 215 8.05 -13.43 9.23
N ASP A 216 8.82 -13.49 10.35
CA ASP A 216 10.28 -13.30 10.40
C ASP A 216 10.77 -11.96 9.82
N ILE A 217 9.91 -10.92 9.82
CA ILE A 217 10.21 -9.59 9.31
C ILE A 217 10.85 -8.75 10.43
N SER A 218 12.10 -9.05 10.75
CA SER A 218 12.87 -8.38 11.81
C SER A 218 13.58 -7.11 11.34
N TYR A 219 13.67 -6.89 10.02
CA TYR A 219 14.40 -5.78 9.40
C TYR A 219 13.53 -4.53 9.19
N ALA A 220 12.22 -4.60 9.46
CA ALA A 220 11.28 -3.51 9.27
C ALA A 220 10.95 -2.80 10.59
N ASP A 221 10.99 -1.48 10.56
CA ASP A 221 10.68 -0.62 11.69
C ASP A 221 9.22 -0.18 11.68
N TYR A 222 8.57 -0.26 12.85
CA TYR A 222 7.27 0.35 13.05
C TYR A 222 7.40 1.85 13.31
N ARG A 223 6.69 2.67 12.56
CA ARG A 223 6.62 4.12 12.74
C ARG A 223 5.17 4.58 12.73
N GLN A 224 4.83 5.42 13.70
CA GLN A 224 3.55 6.12 13.78
C GLN A 224 3.84 7.54 14.28
N PRO A 225 3.66 8.59 13.46
CA PRO A 225 3.73 9.96 13.94
C PRO A 225 2.68 10.20 15.05
N ILE A 226 3.01 11.03 16.03
CA ILE A 226 2.12 11.33 17.16
C ILE A 226 0.78 11.86 16.64
N LEU A 227 -0.31 11.31 17.15
CA LEU A 227 -1.69 11.63 16.78
C LEU A 227 -2.06 11.33 15.30
N TRP A 228 -1.17 10.64 14.56
CA TRP A 228 -1.49 10.28 13.18
C TRP A 228 -2.32 9.00 13.12
N TYR A 229 -3.27 8.97 12.21
CA TYR A 229 -4.23 7.88 12.08
C TYR A 229 -3.69 6.66 11.31
N ARG A 230 -2.47 6.75 10.76
CA ARG A 230 -1.79 5.67 10.04
C ARG A 230 -0.48 5.31 10.72
N PHE A 231 -0.10 4.05 10.59
CA PHE A 231 1.25 3.56 10.87
C PHE A 231 1.96 3.16 9.58
N THR A 232 3.25 2.93 9.68
CA THR A 232 4.06 2.31 8.63
C THR A 232 4.98 1.29 9.28
N LEU A 233 4.97 0.06 8.77
CA LEU A 233 5.98 -0.97 9.02
C LEU A 233 6.80 -1.09 7.75
N ALA A 234 8.08 -0.70 7.77
CA ALA A 234 8.89 -0.68 6.55
C ALA A 234 10.37 -0.86 6.85
N GLY A 235 11.07 -1.57 5.98
CA GLY A 235 12.51 -1.79 6.08
C GLY A 235 13.11 -2.41 4.84
N GLU A 236 14.46 -2.37 4.78
CA GLU A 236 15.24 -3.06 3.77
C GLU A 236 15.89 -4.32 4.35
N LYS A 237 15.88 -5.39 3.60
CA LYS A 237 16.54 -6.65 3.95
C LYS A 237 18.06 -6.44 4.04
N PRO A 238 18.75 -7.11 4.95
CA PRO A 238 20.21 -7.06 5.00
C PRO A 238 20.81 -7.40 3.64
N LYS A 239 21.77 -6.61 3.18
CA LYS A 239 22.47 -6.78 1.89
C LYS A 239 21.58 -6.67 0.64
N ALA A 240 20.44 -6.01 0.74
CA ALA A 240 19.52 -5.78 -0.39
C ALA A 240 20.24 -5.16 -1.62
N TRP A 241 21.21 -4.30 -1.38
CA TRP A 241 22.00 -3.62 -2.40
C TRP A 241 23.49 -3.91 -2.24
N PRO A 242 24.25 -4.06 -3.35
CA PRO A 242 25.70 -4.12 -3.27
C PRO A 242 26.24 -2.81 -2.67
N LYS A 243 27.28 -2.91 -1.83
CA LYS A 243 27.93 -1.70 -1.33
C LYS A 243 28.45 -0.88 -2.52
N ARG A 244 28.15 0.41 -2.56
CA ARG A 244 28.81 1.32 -3.51
C ARG A 244 30.30 1.22 -3.26
N SER A 245 31.09 0.84 -4.28
CA SER A 245 32.54 1.01 -4.26
C SER A 245 32.81 2.51 -4.13
N SER A 246 33.48 2.88 -3.07
CA SER A 246 33.98 4.22 -2.81
C SER A 246 35.02 4.61 -3.86
#